data_d0cd5b244e4f3e74708701dbe11ca730
#
_entry.id   d0cd5b244e4f3e74708701dbe11ca730
#
_cell.length_a   1.000
_cell.length_b   1.000
_cell.length_c   1.000
_cell.angle_alpha   90.00
_cell.angle_beta   90.00
_cell.angle_gamma   90.00
#
_symmetry.space_group_name_H-M   'P 1'
#
loop_
_entity.id
_entity.type
_entity.pdbx_description
1 polymer ?
#
loop_
_entity_poly.entity_id
_entity_poly.type
_entity_poly.pdbx_seq_one_letter_code
_entity_poly.pdbx_strand_id
1 'polypeptide(L)'
;MSNKTCFVVMGYGVKKIPGTLVKLNLDDVYFKFIKPVLSRNHLKSVYSTQAYRGDEVPTSLAINKNFITSIFLADIVIADISTLNQNAIYELGLQHAMRPKSTIILCEELTISKYPFFDISMNPQLRYHRKKIVSDENYRKSLQDELEDILISCLESNTDYIDSPVFDFNLYKIKPLVQLDKNVHVAGASIRTMIEKAENLKENMLFKEAENQYLQVLNLSFDEDILSQYLLCSYKKDLSLENLLLTLSYVNENIDLATSTNENLLGIVAAINKQIFGLTKECKFLEQARRYYKNGSNFESGNLYCARNYCALLLKQYCISKDIESIKEYYYSAVHFAKTCLTELQFLKREETDLDNTWYNENIKDLTLIAFGTDESIIEFKPVTKRQEETVSSGRKELKHDYHETLKIIKGK
;
A
#
# COMPACT_ATOMS: atom_id res chain seq x y z
N MET A 1 -6.98 20.44 35.52
CA MET A 1 -6.76 20.69 34.09
C MET A 1 -7.41 19.52 33.35
N SER A 2 -8.28 19.76 32.36
CA SER A 2 -8.91 18.67 31.61
C SER A 2 -7.83 17.97 30.76
N ASN A 3 -7.79 16.64 30.81
CA ASN A 3 -6.89 15.83 29.98
C ASN A 3 -7.21 16.10 28.51
N LYS A 4 -6.21 16.57 27.76
CA LYS A 4 -6.34 16.80 26.33
C LYS A 4 -6.01 15.51 25.55
N THR A 5 -6.68 15.29 24.45
CA THR A 5 -6.53 14.13 23.58
C THR A 5 -5.95 14.52 22.24
N CYS A 6 -4.99 13.74 21.73
CA CYS A 6 -4.43 13.90 20.39
C CYS A 6 -4.63 12.61 19.59
N PHE A 7 -5.28 12.71 18.44
CA PHE A 7 -5.48 11.58 17.55
C PHE A 7 -4.62 11.73 16.29
N VAL A 8 -3.93 10.66 15.90
CA VAL A 8 -3.07 10.67 14.72
C VAL A 8 -3.73 9.88 13.59
N VAL A 9 -4.12 10.61 12.57
CA VAL A 9 -4.71 10.12 11.33
C VAL A 9 -3.61 9.88 10.31
N MET A 10 -3.32 8.63 9.99
CA MET A 10 -2.31 8.26 8.97
C MET A 10 -2.46 6.81 8.58
N GLY A 11 -1.88 6.44 7.44
CA GLY A 11 -1.66 5.04 7.12
C GLY A 11 -0.63 4.38 8.06
N TYR A 12 -0.42 3.08 7.90
CA TYR A 12 0.58 2.31 8.65
C TYR A 12 1.35 1.36 7.73
N GLY A 13 2.50 0.89 8.22
CA GLY A 13 3.40 0.03 7.45
C GLY A 13 4.12 0.78 6.34
N VAL A 14 4.64 0.01 5.40
CA VAL A 14 5.38 0.54 4.24
C VAL A 14 4.43 0.74 3.08
N LYS A 15 4.26 1.98 2.66
CA LYS A 15 3.41 2.36 1.52
C LYS A 15 4.24 3.07 0.45
N LYS A 16 3.78 3.03 -0.80
CA LYS A 16 4.38 3.83 -1.87
C LYS A 16 3.86 5.27 -1.80
N ILE A 17 4.74 6.22 -2.11
CA ILE A 17 4.32 7.58 -2.43
C ILE A 17 3.65 7.52 -3.81
N PRO A 18 2.40 7.98 -3.96
CA PRO A 18 1.66 7.91 -5.21
C PRO A 18 2.47 8.45 -6.40
N GLY A 19 2.37 7.79 -7.57
CA GLY A 19 3.09 8.17 -8.79
C GLY A 19 4.60 8.07 -8.74
N THR A 20 5.15 7.40 -7.72
CA THR A 20 6.60 7.19 -7.60
C THR A 20 6.93 5.74 -7.28
N LEU A 21 8.21 5.36 -7.44
CA LEU A 21 8.75 4.08 -6.96
C LEU A 21 9.15 4.12 -5.48
N VAL A 22 9.05 5.28 -4.88
CA VAL A 22 9.58 5.54 -3.55
C VAL A 22 8.63 4.97 -2.51
N LYS A 23 9.19 4.21 -1.58
CA LYS A 23 8.49 3.69 -0.40
C LYS A 23 8.70 4.61 0.79
N LEU A 24 7.64 4.81 1.54
CA LEU A 24 7.63 5.49 2.83
C LEU A 24 7.21 4.51 3.91
N ASN A 25 8.03 4.34 4.93
CA ASN A 25 7.65 3.60 6.12
C ASN A 25 6.93 4.55 7.09
N LEU A 26 5.62 4.47 7.13
CA LEU A 26 4.77 5.32 7.98
C LEU A 26 4.95 5.00 9.47
N ASP A 27 5.38 3.79 9.81
CA ASP A 27 5.70 3.43 11.19
C ASP A 27 6.97 4.13 11.67
N ASP A 28 7.98 4.28 10.83
CA ASP A 28 9.15 5.11 11.16
C ASP A 28 8.76 6.57 11.39
N VAL A 29 7.86 7.12 10.57
CA VAL A 29 7.33 8.48 10.76
C VAL A 29 6.62 8.58 12.11
N TYR A 30 5.76 7.64 12.42
CA TYR A 30 5.03 7.64 13.68
C TYR A 30 5.93 7.45 14.90
N PHE A 31 6.72 6.36 14.94
CA PHE A 31 7.49 6.00 16.13
C PHE A 31 8.76 6.81 16.35
N LYS A 32 9.40 7.29 15.27
CA LYS A 32 10.65 8.06 15.38
C LYS A 32 10.42 9.57 15.39
N PHE A 33 9.33 10.04 14.78
CA PHE A 33 9.07 11.47 14.68
C PHE A 33 7.87 11.93 15.53
N ILE A 34 6.65 11.42 15.29
CA ILE A 34 5.43 11.94 15.93
C ILE A 34 5.32 11.52 17.39
N LYS A 35 5.35 10.23 17.67
CA LYS A 35 5.12 9.68 19.03
C LYS A 35 6.11 10.17 20.08
N PRO A 36 7.42 10.35 19.79
CA PRO A 36 8.34 10.92 20.74
C PRO A 36 7.98 12.34 21.18
N VAL A 37 7.46 13.18 20.29
CA VAL A 37 7.00 14.55 20.63
C VAL A 37 5.82 14.48 21.59
N LEU A 38 4.81 13.68 21.26
CA LEU A 38 3.63 13.49 22.11
C LEU A 38 3.95 12.90 23.50
N SER A 39 5.13 12.30 23.62
CA SER A 39 5.63 11.69 24.88
C SER A 39 6.51 12.62 25.70
N ARG A 40 6.83 13.85 25.27
CA ARG A 40 7.65 14.81 26.01
C ARG A 40 6.98 15.23 27.31
N ASN A 41 7.76 15.41 28.38
CA ASN A 41 7.23 15.55 29.76
C ASN A 41 6.23 16.70 29.94
N HIS A 42 6.44 17.84 29.29
CA HIS A 42 5.53 18.99 29.39
C HIS A 42 4.25 18.80 28.55
N LEU A 43 4.29 18.03 27.47
CA LEU A 43 3.10 17.62 26.73
C LEU A 43 2.36 16.47 27.43
N LYS A 44 3.08 15.55 28.11
CA LYS A 44 2.44 14.53 28.95
C LYS A 44 1.58 15.10 30.07
N SER A 45 1.99 16.19 30.67
CA SER A 45 1.20 16.86 31.71
C SER A 45 -0.11 17.44 31.15
N VAL A 46 -0.17 17.73 29.87
CA VAL A 46 -1.34 18.28 29.17
C VAL A 46 -2.16 17.17 28.50
N TYR A 47 -1.49 16.23 27.82
CA TYR A 47 -2.14 15.17 27.03
C TYR A 47 -2.31 13.85 27.78
N SER A 48 -1.95 13.74 29.07
CA SER A 48 -2.01 12.56 29.93
C SER A 48 -2.53 11.29 29.22
N THR A 49 -1.64 10.47 28.68
CA THR A 49 -1.87 9.08 28.21
C THR A 49 -2.80 8.83 27.02
N GLN A 50 -3.37 9.85 26.36
CA GLN A 50 -4.36 9.64 25.27
C GLN A 50 -3.92 10.24 23.91
N ALA A 51 -2.64 10.11 23.58
CA ALA A 51 -2.17 10.38 22.21
C ALA A 51 -1.90 9.05 21.52
N TYR A 52 -2.66 8.76 20.47
CA TYR A 52 -2.59 7.46 19.78
C TYR A 52 -2.91 7.59 18.31
N ARG A 53 -2.32 6.68 17.53
CA ARG A 53 -2.67 6.45 16.13
C ARG A 53 -3.88 5.52 16.04
N GLY A 54 -4.59 5.57 14.91
CA GLY A 54 -5.82 4.81 14.74
C GLY A 54 -5.70 3.30 14.95
N ASP A 55 -4.56 2.69 14.62
CA ASP A 55 -4.29 1.26 14.82
C ASP A 55 -3.94 0.88 16.27
N GLU A 56 -3.67 1.86 17.12
CA GLU A 56 -3.46 1.67 18.57
C GLU A 56 -4.77 1.73 19.38
N VAL A 57 -5.90 2.06 18.71
CA VAL A 57 -7.21 2.08 19.39
C VAL A 57 -7.64 0.65 19.69
N PRO A 58 -7.91 0.29 20.97
CA PRO A 58 -8.39 -1.03 21.32
C PRO A 58 -9.73 -1.33 20.65
N THR A 59 -9.85 -2.48 19.98
CA THR A 59 -11.04 -2.85 19.19
C THR A 59 -12.01 -3.70 20.01
N SER A 60 -13.19 -3.17 20.33
CA SER A 60 -14.32 -3.96 20.82
C SER A 60 -15.66 -3.63 20.16
N LEU A 61 -15.74 -2.63 19.29
CA LEU A 61 -16.93 -2.21 18.58
C LEU A 61 -16.58 -1.79 17.14
N ALA A 62 -17.56 -1.75 16.26
CA ALA A 62 -17.37 -1.42 14.82
C ALA A 62 -16.35 -0.29 14.61
N ILE A 63 -15.27 -0.58 13.92
CA ILE A 63 -14.07 0.26 13.78
C ILE A 63 -14.41 1.66 13.27
N ASN A 64 -15.27 1.77 12.24
CA ASN A 64 -15.69 3.06 11.71
C ASN A 64 -16.29 3.96 12.78
N LYS A 65 -17.02 3.38 13.74
CA LYS A 65 -17.60 4.14 14.85
C LYS A 65 -16.51 4.64 15.80
N ASN A 66 -15.46 3.84 16.02
CA ASN A 66 -14.35 4.22 16.90
C ASN A 66 -13.48 5.32 16.28
N PHE A 67 -13.15 5.26 14.99
CA PHE A 67 -12.36 6.30 14.32
C PHE A 67 -13.09 7.63 14.29
N ILE A 68 -14.35 7.64 13.87
CA ILE A 68 -15.18 8.85 13.86
C ILE A 68 -15.30 9.42 15.28
N THR A 69 -15.51 8.57 16.28
CA THR A 69 -15.58 8.98 17.69
C THR A 69 -14.23 9.54 18.17
N SER A 70 -13.11 8.92 17.79
CA SER A 70 -11.76 9.39 18.16
C SER A 70 -11.46 10.76 17.56
N ILE A 71 -11.77 10.98 16.29
CA ILE A 71 -11.63 12.29 15.62
C ILE A 71 -12.52 13.31 16.31
N PHE A 72 -13.77 12.95 16.57
CA PHE A 72 -14.74 13.85 17.20
C PHE A 72 -14.34 14.26 18.63
N LEU A 73 -13.77 13.33 19.41
CA LEU A 73 -13.36 13.58 20.80
C LEU A 73 -11.96 14.20 20.91
N ALA A 74 -11.13 14.09 19.89
CA ALA A 74 -9.78 14.64 19.91
C ALA A 74 -9.79 16.16 20.07
N ASP A 75 -8.95 16.66 20.96
CA ASP A 75 -8.68 18.09 21.09
C ASP A 75 -7.77 18.58 19.96
N ILE A 76 -6.85 17.72 19.47
CA ILE A 76 -5.98 17.95 18.31
C ILE A 76 -5.97 16.71 17.44
N VAL A 77 -5.94 16.91 16.13
CA VAL A 77 -5.73 15.87 15.14
C VAL A 77 -4.46 16.16 14.35
N ILE A 78 -3.55 15.18 14.30
CA ILE A 78 -2.38 15.19 13.38
C ILE A 78 -2.72 14.28 12.22
N ALA A 79 -2.73 14.80 11.00
CA ALA A 79 -3.05 14.05 9.79
C ALA A 79 -1.84 13.96 8.86
N ASP A 80 -1.28 12.76 8.65
CA ASP A 80 -0.25 12.53 7.65
C ASP A 80 -0.88 12.09 6.32
N ILE A 81 -0.75 12.94 5.31
CA ILE A 81 -1.29 12.73 3.96
C ILE A 81 -0.25 12.27 2.95
N SER A 82 0.95 11.93 3.38
CA SER A 82 2.11 11.65 2.50
C SER A 82 1.90 10.52 1.50
N THR A 83 1.04 9.57 1.80
CA THR A 83 0.74 8.45 0.90
C THR A 83 -0.61 8.57 0.20
N LEU A 84 -1.28 9.71 0.35
CA LEU A 84 -2.65 9.96 -0.13
C LEU A 84 -3.60 8.80 0.23
N ASN A 85 -3.44 8.27 1.45
CA ASN A 85 -4.29 7.20 1.94
C ASN A 85 -5.75 7.69 2.00
N GLN A 86 -6.64 6.98 1.32
CA GLN A 86 -8.05 7.40 1.16
C GLN A 86 -8.76 7.54 2.51
N ASN A 87 -8.47 6.66 3.48
CA ASN A 87 -9.06 6.74 4.81
C ASN A 87 -8.54 7.97 5.55
N ALA A 88 -7.23 8.22 5.52
CA ALA A 88 -6.64 9.39 6.18
C ALA A 88 -7.17 10.70 5.59
N ILE A 89 -7.38 10.76 4.27
CA ILE A 89 -7.98 11.94 3.61
C ILE A 89 -9.45 12.11 4.01
N TYR A 90 -10.22 11.01 4.06
CA TYR A 90 -11.61 11.04 4.51
C TYR A 90 -11.71 11.49 5.97
N GLU A 91 -10.86 10.99 6.85
CA GLU A 91 -10.79 11.33 8.26
C GLU A 91 -10.38 12.80 8.48
N LEU A 92 -9.41 13.29 7.69
CA LEU A 92 -9.06 14.72 7.67
C LEU A 92 -10.24 15.59 7.22
N GLY A 93 -10.99 15.18 6.19
CA GLY A 93 -12.19 15.85 5.74
C GLY A 93 -13.28 15.91 6.82
N LEU A 94 -13.47 14.81 7.56
CA LEU A 94 -14.38 14.79 8.72
C LEU A 94 -13.92 15.75 9.83
N GLN A 95 -12.62 15.76 10.15
CA GLN A 95 -12.06 16.71 11.12
C GLN A 95 -12.34 18.15 10.72
N HIS A 96 -12.04 18.52 9.47
CA HIS A 96 -12.32 19.86 8.95
C HIS A 96 -13.82 20.23 8.97
N ALA A 97 -14.71 19.25 8.72
CA ALA A 97 -16.15 19.47 8.78
C ALA A 97 -16.69 19.65 10.21
N MET A 98 -16.01 19.05 11.20
CA MET A 98 -16.48 19.04 12.59
C MET A 98 -15.83 20.10 13.48
N ARG A 99 -14.62 20.56 13.14
CA ARG A 99 -13.81 21.44 13.98
C ARG A 99 -13.27 22.62 13.19
N PRO A 100 -13.36 23.85 13.72
CA PRO A 100 -12.80 25.04 13.06
C PRO A 100 -11.27 25.11 13.16
N LYS A 101 -10.67 24.41 14.13
CA LYS A 101 -9.23 24.48 14.43
C LYS A 101 -8.71 23.20 15.07
N SER A 102 -7.40 23.16 15.29
CA SER A 102 -6.66 22.08 15.94
C SER A 102 -6.37 20.88 15.02
N THR A 103 -6.11 21.19 13.76
CA THR A 103 -5.67 20.23 12.75
C THR A 103 -4.22 20.52 12.33
N ILE A 104 -3.33 19.54 12.45
CA ILE A 104 -1.95 19.64 11.99
C ILE A 104 -1.76 18.66 10.83
N ILE A 105 -1.41 19.18 9.67
CA ILE A 105 -1.21 18.37 8.46
C ILE A 105 0.28 18.14 8.27
N LEU A 106 0.66 16.86 8.15
CA LEU A 106 2.02 16.42 7.82
C LEU A 106 2.05 15.91 6.38
N CYS A 107 3.12 16.21 5.66
CA CYS A 107 3.31 15.69 4.32
C CYS A 107 4.79 15.55 3.95
N GLU A 108 5.14 14.43 3.34
CA GLU A 108 6.47 14.17 2.80
C GLU A 108 6.74 15.07 1.58
N GLU A 109 7.96 15.61 1.50
CA GLU A 109 8.35 16.62 0.50
C GLU A 109 8.13 16.16 -0.96
N LEU A 110 8.40 14.90 -1.26
CA LEU A 110 8.21 14.35 -2.60
C LEU A 110 6.73 14.28 -2.99
N THR A 111 5.85 13.94 -2.04
CA THR A 111 4.40 13.92 -2.27
C THR A 111 3.89 15.30 -2.65
N ILE A 112 4.32 16.34 -1.92
CA ILE A 112 3.92 17.72 -2.21
C ILE A 112 4.38 18.14 -3.60
N SER A 113 5.60 17.75 -3.98
CA SER A 113 6.18 18.15 -5.27
C SER A 113 5.53 17.46 -6.47
N LYS A 114 5.08 16.22 -6.29
CA LYS A 114 4.49 15.40 -7.38
C LYS A 114 2.97 15.50 -7.46
N TYR A 115 2.32 15.59 -6.33
CA TYR A 115 0.86 15.61 -6.20
C TYR A 115 0.42 16.74 -5.26
N PRO A 116 0.50 18.00 -5.70
CA PRO A 116 -0.05 19.09 -4.91
C PRO A 116 -1.55 18.90 -4.79
N PHE A 117 -2.01 18.52 -3.59
CA PHE A 117 -3.42 18.38 -3.30
C PHE A 117 -4.02 19.79 -3.16
N PHE A 118 -4.64 20.30 -4.23
CA PHE A 118 -5.04 21.70 -4.37
C PHE A 118 -5.89 22.18 -3.19
N ASP A 119 -6.93 21.43 -2.82
CA ASP A 119 -7.86 21.85 -1.77
C ASP A 119 -7.22 21.91 -0.37
N ILE A 120 -6.14 21.19 -0.13
CA ILE A 120 -5.40 21.19 1.14
C ILE A 120 -4.13 22.04 1.06
N SER A 121 -3.69 22.41 -0.13
CA SER A 121 -2.43 23.15 -0.33
C SER A 121 -2.42 24.54 0.31
N MET A 122 -3.61 25.12 0.55
CA MET A 122 -3.76 26.40 1.24
C MET A 122 -3.62 26.28 2.75
N ASN A 123 -3.75 25.08 3.32
CA ASN A 123 -3.56 24.85 4.75
C ASN A 123 -2.07 24.76 5.07
N PRO A 124 -1.61 25.30 6.19
CA PRO A 124 -0.25 25.10 6.66
C PRO A 124 0.07 23.61 6.81
N GLN A 125 1.19 23.17 6.24
CA GLN A 125 1.63 21.77 6.30
C GLN A 125 3.04 21.73 6.85
N LEU A 126 3.26 20.91 7.88
CA LEU A 126 4.60 20.59 8.34
C LEU A 126 5.20 19.53 7.39
N ARG A 127 6.25 19.94 6.68
CA ARG A 127 6.90 19.12 5.64
C ARG A 127 8.07 18.35 6.22
N TYR A 128 8.23 17.11 5.79
CA TYR A 128 9.36 16.30 6.22
C TYR A 128 10.00 15.50 5.09
N HIS A 129 11.29 15.20 5.25
CA HIS A 129 12.04 14.36 4.32
C HIS A 129 12.20 12.95 4.89
N ARG A 130 11.60 11.94 4.24
CA ARG A 130 11.51 10.53 4.69
C ARG A 130 12.83 9.90 5.13
N LYS A 131 13.91 10.12 4.36
CA LYS A 131 15.23 9.54 4.68
C LYS A 131 15.85 10.23 5.89
N LYS A 132 15.80 11.57 5.95
CA LYS A 132 16.40 12.35 7.04
C LYS A 132 15.73 12.07 8.39
N ILE A 133 14.42 11.82 8.42
CA ILE A 133 13.75 11.42 9.67
C ILE A 133 14.39 10.16 10.28
N VAL A 134 14.85 9.22 9.45
CA VAL A 134 15.43 7.96 9.90
C VAL A 134 16.92 8.10 10.19
N SER A 135 17.69 8.72 9.27
CA SER A 135 19.16 8.71 9.27
C SER A 135 19.81 9.94 9.89
N ASP A 136 19.10 11.07 10.02
CA ASP A 136 19.66 12.32 10.51
C ASP A 136 18.98 12.73 11.83
N GLU A 137 19.68 12.52 12.94
CA GLU A 137 19.15 12.80 14.28
C GLU A 137 18.95 14.31 14.50
N ASN A 138 19.84 15.16 14.00
CA ASN A 138 19.72 16.60 14.16
C ASN A 138 18.52 17.15 13.39
N TYR A 139 18.33 16.70 12.14
CA TYR A 139 17.16 17.04 11.35
C TYR A 139 15.88 16.59 12.05
N ARG A 140 15.83 15.33 12.50
CA ARG A 140 14.66 14.77 13.18
C ARG A 140 14.33 15.55 14.46
N LYS A 141 15.35 15.92 15.25
CA LYS A 141 15.16 16.68 16.49
C LYS A 141 14.62 18.08 16.19
N SER A 142 15.18 18.79 15.22
CA SER A 142 14.69 20.11 14.80
C SER A 142 13.23 20.04 14.36
N LEU A 143 12.87 19.03 13.57
CA LEU A 143 11.49 18.83 13.11
C LEU A 143 10.54 18.46 14.26
N GLN A 144 11.03 17.70 15.25
CA GLN A 144 10.27 17.39 16.45
C GLN A 144 10.01 18.64 17.31
N ASP A 145 10.98 19.53 17.41
CA ASP A 145 10.84 20.80 18.14
C ASP A 145 9.81 21.70 17.42
N GLU A 146 9.85 21.76 16.09
CA GLU A 146 8.85 22.50 15.27
C GLU A 146 7.43 21.92 15.46
N LEU A 147 7.25 20.59 15.44
CA LEU A 147 5.96 19.97 15.70
C LEU A 147 5.46 20.28 17.12
N GLU A 148 6.37 20.31 18.10
CA GLU A 148 6.03 20.65 19.47
C GLU A 148 5.54 22.08 19.61
N ASP A 149 6.24 23.05 18.99
CA ASP A 149 5.84 24.45 18.98
C ASP A 149 4.44 24.65 18.37
N ILE A 150 4.14 23.92 17.28
CA ILE A 150 2.81 23.93 16.67
C ILE A 150 1.76 23.36 17.63
N LEU A 151 2.06 22.23 18.30
CA LEU A 151 1.16 21.61 19.28
C LEU A 151 0.87 22.54 20.46
N ILE A 152 1.90 23.21 20.99
CA ILE A 152 1.74 24.20 22.07
C ILE A 152 0.88 25.38 21.60
N SER A 153 1.16 25.90 20.43
CA SER A 153 0.37 26.99 19.85
C SER A 153 -1.10 26.62 19.67
N CYS A 154 -1.40 25.40 19.24
CA CYS A 154 -2.79 24.91 19.13
C CYS A 154 -3.49 24.82 20.49
N LEU A 155 -2.75 24.55 21.58
CA LEU A 155 -3.30 24.44 22.93
C LEU A 155 -3.54 25.78 23.59
N GLU A 156 -2.63 26.71 23.37
CA GLU A 156 -2.63 28.03 24.03
C GLU A 156 -3.50 29.06 23.30
N SER A 157 -3.83 28.79 22.02
CA SER A 157 -4.52 29.78 21.19
C SER A 157 -5.97 30.03 21.63
N ASN A 158 -6.14 31.14 22.35
CA ASN A 158 -7.42 31.86 22.44
C ASN A 158 -7.71 32.68 21.15
N THR A 159 -6.97 32.40 20.06
CA THR A 159 -7.03 33.17 18.84
C THR A 159 -8.19 32.72 17.94
N ASP A 160 -8.74 33.64 17.16
CA ASP A 160 -9.72 33.38 16.10
C ASP A 160 -9.12 32.65 14.89
N TYR A 161 -7.97 31.98 15.06
CA TYR A 161 -7.30 31.18 14.00
C TYR A 161 -8.16 29.99 13.65
N ILE A 162 -8.50 29.88 12.37
CA ILE A 162 -9.26 28.78 11.78
C ILE A 162 -8.31 28.02 10.83
N ASP A 163 -8.14 26.72 11.02
CA ASP A 163 -7.36 25.85 10.14
C ASP A 163 -8.22 24.96 9.24
N SER A 164 -9.53 25.00 9.44
CA SER A 164 -10.50 24.30 8.61
C SER A 164 -11.00 25.16 7.46
N PRO A 165 -10.81 24.77 6.19
CA PRO A 165 -11.38 25.47 5.04
C PRO A 165 -12.89 25.62 5.12
N VAL A 166 -13.58 24.64 5.70
CA VAL A 166 -15.05 24.64 5.84
C VAL A 166 -15.54 25.80 6.71
N PHE A 167 -14.81 26.13 7.76
CA PHE A 167 -15.17 27.21 8.67
C PHE A 167 -14.59 28.56 8.20
N ASP A 168 -13.42 28.57 7.57
CA ASP A 168 -12.78 29.77 7.06
C ASP A 168 -13.65 30.47 5.98
N PHE A 169 -14.29 29.68 5.12
CA PHE A 169 -15.23 30.21 4.12
C PHE A 169 -16.59 30.66 4.70
N ASN A 170 -16.78 30.62 6.01
CA ASN A 170 -18.07 30.99 6.68
C ASN A 170 -19.29 30.24 6.11
N LEU A 171 -19.09 29.07 5.50
CA LEU A 171 -20.16 28.34 4.81
C LEU A 171 -21.23 27.80 5.77
N TYR A 172 -20.92 27.67 7.05
CA TYR A 172 -21.84 27.12 8.04
C TYR A 172 -21.78 27.84 9.40
N LYS A 173 -22.93 28.21 9.93
CA LYS A 173 -23.10 28.36 11.39
C LYS A 173 -23.40 27.00 11.99
N ILE A 174 -22.36 26.11 12.05
CA ILE A 174 -22.52 24.77 12.62
C ILE A 174 -22.64 24.92 14.13
N LYS A 175 -23.78 24.55 14.68
CA LYS A 175 -23.86 24.26 16.12
C LYS A 175 -23.07 22.97 16.39
N PRO A 176 -22.26 22.91 17.48
CA PRO A 176 -21.55 21.71 17.79
C PRO A 176 -22.52 20.52 17.90
N LEU A 177 -22.29 19.51 17.10
CA LEU A 177 -23.01 18.24 17.14
C LEU A 177 -22.79 17.60 18.51
N VAL A 178 -23.87 17.18 19.14
CA VAL A 178 -24.05 16.27 20.28
C VAL A 178 -22.77 15.93 21.09
N GLN A 179 -22.83 16.19 22.39
CA GLN A 179 -21.86 15.67 23.35
C GLN A 179 -21.87 14.15 23.32
N LEU A 180 -20.81 13.55 22.78
CA LEU A 180 -20.58 12.11 22.92
C LEU A 180 -20.07 11.81 24.33
N ASP A 181 -20.56 10.73 24.92
CA ASP A 181 -20.13 10.29 26.24
C ASP A 181 -18.64 9.91 26.21
N LYS A 182 -17.81 10.59 27.01
CA LYS A 182 -16.37 10.39 27.10
C LYS A 182 -15.97 9.05 27.73
N ASN A 183 -16.92 8.25 28.20
CA ASN A 183 -16.67 7.00 28.91
C ASN A 183 -16.63 5.75 28.03
N VAL A 184 -16.56 5.87 26.72
CA VAL A 184 -16.40 4.72 25.83
C VAL A 184 -14.97 4.19 25.89
N HIS A 185 -14.66 3.40 26.90
CA HIS A 185 -13.42 2.61 26.98
C HIS A 185 -13.59 1.31 26.18
N VAL A 186 -12.68 1.09 25.27
CA VAL A 186 -12.66 -0.10 24.41
C VAL A 186 -11.46 -0.97 24.80
N ALA A 187 -11.73 -2.18 25.29
CA ALA A 187 -10.72 -3.17 25.60
C ALA A 187 -10.55 -4.14 24.41
N GLY A 188 -9.33 -4.32 23.91
CA GLY A 188 -9.02 -5.28 22.84
C GLY A 188 -7.59 -5.10 22.31
N ALA A 189 -7.11 -6.07 21.54
CA ALA A 189 -5.84 -5.95 20.81
C ALA A 189 -5.98 -4.89 19.70
N SER A 190 -4.97 -4.06 19.50
CA SER A 190 -4.98 -3.08 18.41
C SER A 190 -4.91 -3.79 17.05
N ILE A 191 -5.51 -3.20 16.03
CA ILE A 191 -5.42 -3.70 14.64
C ILE A 191 -3.95 -3.90 14.25
N ARG A 192 -3.09 -2.99 14.64
CA ARG A 192 -1.65 -3.07 14.41
C ARG A 192 -1.06 -4.37 14.97
N THR A 193 -1.33 -4.69 16.24
CA THR A 193 -0.83 -5.93 16.87
C THR A 193 -1.35 -7.17 16.11
N MET A 194 -2.59 -7.12 15.61
CA MET A 194 -3.15 -8.21 14.80
C MET A 194 -2.44 -8.32 13.45
N ILE A 195 -2.14 -7.20 12.78
CA ILE A 195 -1.39 -7.17 11.52
C ILE A 195 0.04 -7.67 11.74
N GLU A 196 0.77 -7.15 12.74
CA GLU A 196 2.13 -7.59 13.09
C GLU A 196 2.18 -9.09 13.38
N LYS A 197 1.18 -9.62 14.10
CA LYS A 197 1.05 -11.05 14.35
C LYS A 197 0.79 -11.82 13.06
N ALA A 198 -0.09 -11.33 12.18
CA ALA A 198 -0.37 -11.96 10.90
C ALA A 198 0.86 -11.97 9.97
N GLU A 199 1.61 -10.86 9.92
CA GLU A 199 2.87 -10.76 9.16
C GLU A 199 3.92 -11.74 9.67
N ASN A 200 4.11 -11.81 10.99
CA ASN A 200 5.04 -12.78 11.61
C ASN A 200 4.65 -14.23 11.28
N LEU A 201 3.37 -14.57 11.40
CA LEU A 201 2.86 -15.90 11.02
C LEU A 201 3.11 -16.21 9.54
N LYS A 202 2.86 -15.25 8.65
CA LYS A 202 3.11 -15.36 7.21
C LYS A 202 4.60 -15.56 6.90
N GLU A 203 5.49 -14.79 7.53
CA GLU A 203 6.95 -14.94 7.38
C GLU A 203 7.43 -16.31 7.82
N ASN A 204 6.84 -16.86 8.88
CA ASN A 204 7.09 -18.23 9.35
C ASN A 204 6.33 -19.31 8.57
N MET A 205 5.68 -18.95 7.44
CA MET A 205 4.93 -19.88 6.58
C MET A 205 3.71 -20.55 7.22
N LEU A 206 3.24 -20.05 8.32
CA LEU A 206 2.02 -20.48 9.01
C LEU A 206 0.80 -19.80 8.32
N PHE A 207 0.60 -20.15 7.04
CA PHE A 207 -0.37 -19.43 6.19
C PHE A 207 -1.82 -19.55 6.66
N LYS A 208 -2.19 -20.69 7.26
CA LYS A 208 -3.54 -20.89 7.77
C LYS A 208 -3.85 -19.98 8.97
N GLU A 209 -2.89 -19.87 9.88
CA GLU A 209 -2.99 -19.02 11.05
C GLU A 209 -2.92 -17.54 10.67
N ALA A 210 -2.04 -17.19 9.72
CA ALA A 210 -1.94 -15.84 9.18
C ALA A 210 -3.23 -15.41 8.48
N GLU A 211 -3.82 -16.28 7.65
CA GLU A 211 -5.10 -16.06 6.99
C GLU A 211 -6.20 -15.72 8.01
N ASN A 212 -6.30 -16.48 9.09
CA ASN A 212 -7.30 -16.24 10.15
C ASN A 212 -7.09 -14.88 10.83
N GLN A 213 -5.83 -14.45 11.05
CA GLN A 213 -5.55 -13.14 11.62
C GLN A 213 -5.90 -12.01 10.64
N TYR A 214 -5.53 -12.13 9.35
CA TYR A 214 -5.92 -11.13 8.34
C TYR A 214 -7.44 -11.05 8.16
N LEU A 215 -8.16 -12.19 8.21
CA LEU A 215 -9.62 -12.19 8.15
C LEU A 215 -10.26 -11.46 9.33
N GLN A 216 -9.68 -11.62 10.54
CA GLN A 216 -10.14 -10.87 11.71
C GLN A 216 -9.92 -9.36 11.50
N VAL A 217 -8.79 -8.96 10.93
CA VAL A 217 -8.52 -7.55 10.60
C VAL A 217 -9.52 -7.03 9.57
N LEU A 218 -9.77 -7.79 8.49
CA LEU A 218 -10.72 -7.42 7.43
C LEU A 218 -12.16 -7.25 7.96
N ASN A 219 -12.57 -8.09 8.90
CA ASN A 219 -13.87 -7.97 9.56
C ASN A 219 -13.98 -6.72 10.45
N LEU A 220 -12.86 -6.18 10.87
CA LEU A 220 -12.80 -4.97 11.67
C LEU A 220 -12.63 -3.71 10.79
N SER A 221 -11.78 -3.78 9.78
CA SER A 221 -11.52 -2.69 8.83
C SER A 221 -11.18 -3.26 7.46
N PHE A 222 -12.03 -2.97 6.47
CA PHE A 222 -11.75 -3.37 5.11
C PHE A 222 -10.64 -2.49 4.51
N ASP A 223 -9.59 -3.14 4.02
CA ASP A 223 -8.45 -2.49 3.33
C ASP A 223 -7.96 -3.44 2.24
N GLU A 224 -7.76 -2.94 1.01
CA GLU A 224 -7.34 -3.78 -0.13
C GLU A 224 -5.92 -4.35 0.04
N ASP A 225 -5.02 -3.68 0.75
CA ASP A 225 -3.70 -4.22 1.03
C ASP A 225 -3.80 -5.40 2.01
N ILE A 226 -4.64 -5.28 3.04
CA ILE A 226 -4.92 -6.38 3.98
C ILE A 226 -5.62 -7.54 3.27
N LEU A 227 -6.60 -7.23 2.40
CA LEU A 227 -7.25 -8.23 1.57
C LEU A 227 -6.22 -8.97 0.70
N SER A 228 -5.28 -8.26 0.10
CA SER A 228 -4.22 -8.89 -0.69
C SER A 228 -3.38 -9.88 0.12
N GLN A 229 -3.04 -9.55 1.38
CA GLN A 229 -2.30 -10.45 2.27
C GLN A 229 -3.14 -11.66 2.71
N TYR A 230 -4.43 -11.44 3.01
CA TYR A 230 -5.38 -12.53 3.27
C TYR A 230 -5.42 -13.53 2.11
N LEU A 231 -5.62 -13.03 0.88
CA LEU A 231 -5.69 -13.86 -0.32
C LEU A 231 -4.36 -14.58 -0.60
N LEU A 232 -3.24 -13.92 -0.36
CA LEU A 232 -1.92 -14.56 -0.49
C LEU A 232 -1.80 -15.74 0.47
N CYS A 233 -2.22 -15.59 1.71
CA CYS A 233 -2.19 -16.66 2.70
C CYS A 233 -3.18 -17.79 2.33
N SER A 234 -4.41 -17.46 1.91
CA SER A 234 -5.39 -18.42 1.46
C SER A 234 -4.89 -19.24 0.27
N TYR A 235 -4.31 -18.56 -0.73
CA TYR A 235 -3.69 -19.20 -1.89
C TYR A 235 -2.47 -20.07 -1.53
N LYS A 236 -1.65 -19.64 -0.56
CA LYS A 236 -0.41 -20.35 -0.19
C LYS A 236 -0.63 -21.53 0.75
N LYS A 237 -1.71 -21.53 1.54
CA LYS A 237 -2.01 -22.60 2.49
C LYS A 237 -2.41 -23.89 1.79
N ASP A 238 -3.13 -23.77 0.65
CA ASP A 238 -3.66 -24.91 -0.09
C ASP A 238 -3.87 -24.54 -1.57
N LEU A 239 -3.23 -25.29 -2.46
CA LEU A 239 -3.32 -25.13 -3.92
C LEU A 239 -4.38 -26.04 -4.55
N SER A 240 -5.26 -26.65 -3.77
CA SER A 240 -6.38 -27.42 -4.30
C SER A 240 -7.33 -26.53 -5.11
N LEU A 241 -7.94 -27.10 -6.14
CA LEU A 241 -8.90 -26.39 -6.97
C LEU A 241 -10.06 -25.82 -6.14
N GLU A 242 -10.53 -26.58 -5.16
CA GLU A 242 -11.60 -26.18 -4.26
C GLU A 242 -11.24 -24.89 -3.49
N ASN A 243 -10.06 -24.89 -2.82
CA ASN A 243 -9.61 -23.71 -2.06
C ASN A 243 -9.39 -22.49 -2.97
N LEU A 244 -8.81 -22.68 -4.16
CA LEU A 244 -8.59 -21.58 -5.11
C LEU A 244 -9.91 -20.97 -5.59
N LEU A 245 -10.93 -21.78 -5.87
CA LEU A 245 -12.25 -21.30 -6.28
C LEU A 245 -12.97 -20.60 -5.15
N LEU A 246 -12.90 -21.11 -3.91
CA LEU A 246 -13.46 -20.45 -2.72
C LEU A 246 -12.78 -19.09 -2.48
N THR A 247 -11.46 -19.02 -2.65
CA THR A 247 -10.72 -17.76 -2.52
C THR A 247 -11.16 -16.72 -3.56
N LEU A 248 -11.40 -17.13 -4.81
CA LEU A 248 -11.92 -16.22 -5.85
C LEU A 248 -13.37 -15.80 -5.56
N SER A 249 -14.22 -16.69 -5.06
CA SER A 249 -15.59 -16.34 -4.67
C SER A 249 -15.59 -15.26 -3.60
N TYR A 250 -14.77 -15.43 -2.56
CA TYR A 250 -14.64 -14.44 -1.50
C TYR A 250 -14.25 -13.05 -2.03
N VAL A 251 -13.31 -12.98 -2.99
CA VAL A 251 -12.92 -11.69 -3.61
C VAL A 251 -14.10 -11.06 -4.33
N ASN A 252 -14.78 -11.83 -5.19
CA ASN A 252 -15.87 -11.31 -6.03
C ASN A 252 -17.08 -10.85 -5.20
N GLU A 253 -17.27 -11.41 -4.00
CA GLU A 253 -18.35 -11.02 -3.08
C GLU A 253 -18.05 -9.74 -2.31
N ASN A 254 -16.76 -9.41 -2.13
CA ASN A 254 -16.34 -8.31 -1.26
C ASN A 254 -15.82 -7.07 -2.01
N ILE A 255 -15.43 -7.20 -3.29
CA ILE A 255 -14.86 -6.10 -4.06
C ILE A 255 -15.18 -6.21 -5.57
N ASP A 256 -15.40 -5.07 -6.20
CA ASP A 256 -15.40 -4.97 -7.66
C ASP A 256 -13.96 -4.82 -8.19
N LEU A 257 -13.39 -5.93 -8.65
CA LEU A 257 -12.03 -5.95 -9.21
C LEU A 257 -11.87 -5.11 -10.50
N ALA A 258 -12.97 -4.69 -11.14
CA ALA A 258 -12.89 -3.85 -12.33
C ALA A 258 -12.50 -2.39 -11.97
N THR A 259 -12.78 -1.98 -10.75
CA THR A 259 -12.49 -0.63 -10.24
C THR A 259 -11.23 -0.58 -9.37
N SER A 260 -10.70 -1.71 -8.94
CA SER A 260 -9.49 -1.75 -8.11
C SER A 260 -8.26 -1.32 -8.89
N THR A 261 -7.47 -0.46 -8.27
CA THR A 261 -6.13 -0.03 -8.73
C THR A 261 -5.01 -0.64 -7.89
N ASN A 262 -5.34 -1.52 -6.94
CA ASN A 262 -4.35 -2.16 -6.08
C ASN A 262 -3.60 -3.25 -6.84
N GLU A 263 -2.36 -2.96 -7.21
CA GLU A 263 -1.49 -3.85 -8.00
C GLU A 263 -1.21 -5.18 -7.31
N ASN A 264 -1.05 -5.18 -5.97
CA ASN A 264 -0.79 -6.39 -5.22
C ASN A 264 -2.01 -7.31 -5.24
N LEU A 265 -3.20 -6.73 -4.99
CA LEU A 265 -4.46 -7.46 -5.05
C LEU A 265 -4.69 -8.07 -6.43
N LEU A 266 -4.61 -7.26 -7.49
CA LEU A 266 -4.77 -7.71 -8.86
C LEU A 266 -3.73 -8.79 -9.25
N GLY A 267 -2.47 -8.62 -8.80
CA GLY A 267 -1.41 -9.59 -9.02
C GLY A 267 -1.68 -10.95 -8.35
N ILE A 268 -2.23 -10.97 -7.14
CA ILE A 268 -2.56 -12.20 -6.43
C ILE A 268 -3.79 -12.89 -7.07
N VAL A 269 -4.83 -12.13 -7.40
CA VAL A 269 -6.00 -12.67 -8.10
C VAL A 269 -5.60 -13.27 -9.46
N ALA A 270 -4.70 -12.62 -10.18
CA ALA A 270 -4.14 -13.15 -11.41
C ALA A 270 -3.35 -14.46 -11.18
N ALA A 271 -2.55 -14.52 -10.09
CA ALA A 271 -1.81 -15.72 -9.74
C ALA A 271 -2.74 -16.90 -9.41
N ILE A 272 -3.83 -16.66 -8.69
CA ILE A 272 -4.85 -17.68 -8.39
C ILE A 272 -5.48 -18.20 -9.69
N ASN A 273 -5.90 -17.32 -10.59
CA ASN A 273 -6.45 -17.71 -11.89
C ASN A 273 -5.43 -18.51 -12.73
N LYS A 274 -4.15 -18.11 -12.73
CA LYS A 274 -3.06 -18.86 -13.37
C LYS A 274 -2.96 -20.29 -12.82
N GLN A 275 -3.06 -20.47 -11.51
CA GLN A 275 -3.02 -21.81 -10.88
C GLN A 275 -4.23 -22.65 -11.26
N ILE A 276 -5.42 -22.07 -11.24
CA ILE A 276 -6.64 -22.77 -11.67
C ILE A 276 -6.52 -23.20 -13.14
N PHE A 277 -6.01 -22.34 -14.02
CA PHE A 277 -5.71 -22.73 -15.40
C PHE A 277 -4.71 -23.90 -15.46
N GLY A 278 -3.68 -23.89 -14.62
CA GLY A 278 -2.70 -24.97 -14.52
C GLY A 278 -3.36 -26.33 -14.21
N LEU A 279 -4.39 -26.33 -13.35
CA LEU A 279 -5.11 -27.52 -12.92
C LEU A 279 -6.21 -27.95 -13.91
N THR A 280 -7.00 -26.99 -14.44
CA THR A 280 -8.21 -27.28 -15.22
C THR A 280 -7.99 -27.24 -16.72
N LYS A 281 -6.98 -26.50 -17.19
CA LYS A 281 -6.74 -26.15 -18.60
C LYS A 281 -7.88 -25.33 -19.24
N GLU A 282 -8.79 -24.78 -18.45
CA GLU A 282 -9.86 -23.94 -18.96
C GLU A 282 -9.34 -22.55 -19.34
N CYS A 283 -9.44 -22.19 -20.63
CA CYS A 283 -8.91 -20.95 -21.19
C CYS A 283 -9.42 -19.68 -20.50
N LYS A 284 -10.66 -19.69 -19.98
CA LYS A 284 -11.23 -18.54 -19.26
C LYS A 284 -10.36 -18.07 -18.11
N PHE A 285 -9.71 -18.98 -17.37
CA PHE A 285 -8.84 -18.61 -16.26
C PHE A 285 -7.49 -18.03 -16.73
N LEU A 286 -7.00 -18.50 -17.87
CA LEU A 286 -5.80 -17.89 -18.48
C LEU A 286 -6.07 -16.46 -18.93
N GLU A 287 -7.22 -16.21 -19.56
CA GLU A 287 -7.63 -14.88 -20.00
C GLU A 287 -7.89 -13.94 -18.82
N GLN A 288 -8.54 -14.41 -17.76
CA GLN A 288 -8.71 -13.64 -16.53
C GLN A 288 -7.36 -13.30 -15.87
N ALA A 289 -6.44 -14.27 -15.80
CA ALA A 289 -5.10 -14.03 -15.28
C ALA A 289 -4.35 -12.96 -16.09
N ARG A 290 -4.41 -13.03 -17.44
CA ARG A 290 -3.85 -12.01 -18.33
C ARG A 290 -4.45 -10.63 -18.08
N ARG A 291 -5.79 -10.55 -17.98
CA ARG A 291 -6.50 -9.31 -17.71
C ARG A 291 -6.07 -8.66 -16.41
N TYR A 292 -6.04 -9.42 -15.31
CA TYR A 292 -5.68 -8.89 -14.00
C TYR A 292 -4.19 -8.53 -13.92
N TYR A 293 -3.28 -9.32 -14.47
CA TYR A 293 -1.88 -8.93 -14.55
C TYR A 293 -1.66 -7.69 -15.39
N LYS A 294 -2.38 -7.54 -16.51
CA LYS A 294 -2.33 -6.32 -17.32
C LYS A 294 -2.80 -5.09 -16.55
N ASN A 295 -3.94 -5.21 -15.86
CA ASN A 295 -4.52 -4.12 -15.08
C ASN A 295 -3.66 -3.75 -13.86
N GLY A 296 -3.01 -4.74 -13.23
CA GLY A 296 -2.06 -4.51 -12.14
C GLY A 296 -0.67 -4.06 -12.61
N SER A 297 -0.44 -3.94 -13.91
CA SER A 297 0.83 -3.43 -14.47
C SER A 297 0.78 -1.93 -14.59
N ASN A 298 1.04 -1.23 -13.47
CA ASN A 298 1.19 0.21 -13.47
C ASN A 298 2.68 0.57 -13.60
N PHE A 299 3.06 1.20 -14.70
CA PHE A 299 4.46 1.57 -14.96
C PHE A 299 4.97 2.64 -14.01
N GLU A 300 4.09 3.56 -13.60
CA GLU A 300 4.44 4.64 -12.67
C GLU A 300 4.80 4.12 -11.27
N SER A 301 4.22 2.99 -10.87
CA SER A 301 4.47 2.39 -9.56
C SER A 301 5.74 1.53 -9.49
N GLY A 302 6.32 1.18 -10.65
CA GLY A 302 7.49 0.28 -10.75
C GLY A 302 7.26 -1.15 -10.28
N ASN A 303 6.01 -1.57 -10.15
CA ASN A 303 5.69 -2.95 -9.84
C ASN A 303 5.78 -3.81 -11.11
N LEU A 304 6.96 -4.37 -11.34
CA LEU A 304 7.23 -5.21 -12.51
C LEU A 304 6.69 -6.63 -12.39
N TYR A 305 6.20 -7.04 -11.22
CA TYR A 305 5.67 -8.39 -11.03
C TYR A 305 4.50 -8.68 -11.96
N CYS A 306 3.52 -7.79 -12.00
CA CYS A 306 2.36 -7.94 -12.87
C CYS A 306 2.75 -7.88 -14.35
N ALA A 307 3.57 -6.92 -14.74
CA ALA A 307 4.06 -6.75 -16.11
C ALA A 307 4.80 -7.99 -16.63
N ARG A 308 5.74 -8.51 -15.82
CA ARG A 308 6.49 -9.73 -16.13
C ARG A 308 5.58 -10.94 -16.30
N ASN A 309 4.64 -11.14 -15.37
CA ASN A 309 3.72 -12.27 -15.43
C ASN A 309 2.71 -12.14 -16.57
N TYR A 310 2.27 -10.94 -16.92
CA TYR A 310 1.45 -10.71 -18.09
C TYR A 310 2.17 -11.16 -19.37
N CYS A 311 3.41 -10.71 -19.59
CA CYS A 311 4.22 -11.14 -20.72
C CYS A 311 4.43 -12.67 -20.74
N ALA A 312 4.73 -13.27 -19.60
CA ALA A 312 4.89 -14.72 -19.48
C ALA A 312 3.63 -15.49 -19.89
N LEU A 313 2.43 -15.00 -19.51
CA LEU A 313 1.18 -15.64 -19.90
C LEU A 313 0.82 -15.42 -21.39
N LEU A 314 1.26 -14.32 -21.99
CA LEU A 314 1.13 -14.14 -23.46
C LEU A 314 1.95 -15.20 -24.20
N LEU A 315 3.18 -15.47 -23.76
CA LEU A 315 4.02 -16.53 -24.35
C LEU A 315 3.40 -17.93 -24.26
N LYS A 316 2.53 -18.19 -23.30
CA LYS A 316 1.82 -19.49 -23.16
C LYS A 316 0.68 -19.69 -24.17
N GLN A 317 0.52 -18.84 -25.20
CA GLN A 317 -0.51 -19.02 -26.21
C GLN A 317 -0.41 -20.36 -26.94
N TYR A 318 0.79 -20.88 -27.12
CA TYR A 318 1.02 -22.19 -27.74
C TYR A 318 0.39 -23.37 -26.95
N CYS A 319 0.15 -23.19 -25.65
CA CYS A 319 -0.51 -24.22 -24.83
C CYS A 319 -2.01 -24.40 -25.13
N ILE A 320 -2.66 -23.35 -25.71
CA ILE A 320 -4.10 -23.32 -25.94
C ILE A 320 -4.49 -23.17 -27.40
N SER A 321 -3.56 -22.80 -28.28
CA SER A 321 -3.78 -22.65 -29.71
C SER A 321 -2.72 -23.39 -30.52
N LYS A 322 -3.13 -24.01 -31.63
CA LYS A 322 -2.24 -24.56 -32.65
C LYS A 322 -2.09 -23.61 -33.84
N ASP A 323 -2.84 -22.53 -33.89
CA ASP A 323 -2.76 -21.52 -34.90
C ASP A 323 -1.50 -20.67 -34.74
N ILE A 324 -0.62 -20.77 -35.75
CA ILE A 324 0.68 -20.11 -35.76
C ILE A 324 0.53 -18.59 -35.77
N GLU A 325 -0.46 -18.04 -36.44
CA GLU A 325 -0.69 -16.60 -36.53
C GLU A 325 -1.15 -16.06 -35.17
N SER A 326 -2.05 -16.77 -34.48
CA SER A 326 -2.42 -16.44 -33.11
C SER A 326 -1.21 -16.47 -32.17
N ILE A 327 -0.36 -17.48 -32.25
CA ILE A 327 0.86 -17.59 -31.42
C ILE A 327 1.82 -16.44 -31.69
N LYS A 328 2.01 -16.03 -32.96
CA LYS A 328 2.82 -14.88 -33.33
C LYS A 328 2.27 -13.57 -32.78
N GLU A 329 0.96 -13.34 -32.89
CA GLU A 329 0.31 -12.15 -32.38
C GLU A 329 0.59 -11.97 -30.87
N TYR A 330 0.38 -13.02 -30.08
CA TYR A 330 0.64 -12.97 -28.63
C TYR A 330 2.12 -12.83 -28.31
N TYR A 331 3.02 -13.46 -29.07
CA TYR A 331 4.45 -13.28 -28.93
C TYR A 331 4.87 -11.82 -29.17
N TYR A 332 4.44 -11.21 -30.27
CA TYR A 332 4.78 -9.83 -30.57
C TYR A 332 4.14 -8.85 -29.58
N SER A 333 2.95 -9.17 -29.07
CA SER A 333 2.33 -8.42 -27.98
C SER A 333 3.17 -8.47 -26.71
N ALA A 334 3.71 -9.64 -26.34
CA ALA A 334 4.60 -9.78 -25.19
C ALA A 334 5.90 -8.97 -25.36
N VAL A 335 6.51 -9.06 -26.55
CA VAL A 335 7.74 -8.30 -26.88
C VAL A 335 7.50 -6.79 -26.84
N HIS A 336 6.41 -6.33 -27.42
CA HIS A 336 6.04 -4.91 -27.43
C HIS A 336 5.82 -4.40 -25.99
N PHE A 337 5.01 -5.11 -25.22
CA PHE A 337 4.71 -4.72 -23.83
C PHE A 337 5.98 -4.71 -22.96
N ALA A 338 6.84 -5.72 -23.09
CA ALA A 338 8.12 -5.76 -22.36
C ALA A 338 9.03 -4.57 -22.72
N LYS A 339 9.12 -4.20 -24.02
CA LYS A 339 9.87 -3.02 -24.46
C LYS A 339 9.30 -1.73 -23.88
N THR A 340 7.98 -1.56 -23.91
CA THR A 340 7.33 -0.38 -23.31
C THR A 340 7.64 -0.27 -21.84
N CYS A 341 7.51 -1.37 -21.06
CA CYS A 341 7.86 -1.39 -19.64
C CYS A 341 9.31 -0.94 -19.39
N LEU A 342 10.26 -1.49 -20.15
CA LEU A 342 11.68 -1.16 -19.98
C LEU A 342 12.00 0.29 -20.36
N THR A 343 11.29 0.84 -21.37
CA THR A 343 11.44 2.24 -21.77
C THR A 343 10.93 3.18 -20.68
N GLU A 344 9.71 2.95 -20.19
CA GLU A 344 9.14 3.75 -19.09
C GLU A 344 10.03 3.73 -17.84
N LEU A 345 10.59 2.58 -17.49
CA LEU A 345 11.54 2.45 -16.38
C LEU A 345 12.80 3.30 -16.55
N GLN A 346 13.27 3.53 -17.78
CA GLN A 346 14.43 4.39 -18.01
C GLN A 346 14.14 5.85 -17.68
N PHE A 347 12.90 6.30 -17.91
CA PHE A 347 12.48 7.65 -17.51
C PHE A 347 12.34 7.78 -16.00
N LEU A 348 11.81 6.76 -15.33
CA LEU A 348 11.64 6.75 -13.88
C LEU A 348 12.97 6.63 -13.11
N LYS A 349 14.00 6.00 -13.67
CA LYS A 349 15.33 5.87 -13.06
C LYS A 349 16.07 7.19 -12.79
N ARG A 350 15.64 8.28 -13.37
CA ARG A 350 16.23 9.60 -13.13
C ARG A 350 15.87 10.19 -11.76
N GLU A 351 14.90 9.62 -11.08
CA GLU A 351 14.46 10.03 -9.76
C GLU A 351 14.67 8.88 -8.77
N GLU A 352 15.50 9.09 -7.74
CA GLU A 352 15.90 8.19 -6.65
C GLU A 352 15.01 6.93 -6.46
N THR A 353 15.45 5.79 -6.95
CA THR A 353 14.82 4.51 -6.67
C THR A 353 15.54 3.83 -5.52
N ASP A 354 14.80 3.29 -4.55
CA ASP A 354 15.31 2.29 -3.60
C ASP A 354 15.57 0.98 -4.36
N LEU A 355 16.77 0.88 -4.98
CA LEU A 355 17.14 -0.18 -5.93
C LEU A 355 17.49 -1.53 -5.27
N ASP A 356 17.31 -1.69 -3.97
CA ASP A 356 17.67 -2.91 -3.22
C ASP A 356 16.62 -4.04 -3.27
N ASN A 357 15.76 -4.05 -4.28
CA ASN A 357 14.76 -5.10 -4.40
C ASN A 357 15.18 -6.18 -5.39
N THR A 358 15.61 -7.35 -4.90
CA THR A 358 15.99 -8.52 -5.72
C THR A 358 14.92 -8.89 -6.74
N TRP A 359 13.65 -8.87 -6.36
CA TRP A 359 12.52 -9.17 -7.26
C TRP A 359 12.40 -8.18 -8.41
N TYR A 360 12.64 -6.92 -8.16
CA TYR A 360 12.61 -5.88 -9.18
C TYR A 360 13.65 -6.14 -10.27
N ASN A 361 14.88 -6.46 -9.86
CA ASN A 361 15.98 -6.71 -10.78
C ASN A 361 15.78 -7.98 -11.60
N GLU A 362 15.25 -9.03 -10.97
CA GLU A 362 14.96 -10.27 -11.67
C GLU A 362 13.80 -10.12 -12.67
N ASN A 363 12.78 -9.31 -12.35
CA ASN A 363 11.73 -8.98 -13.30
C ASN A 363 12.26 -8.16 -14.50
N ILE A 364 13.22 -7.24 -14.28
CA ILE A 364 13.90 -6.54 -15.38
C ILE A 364 14.64 -7.52 -16.29
N LYS A 365 15.40 -8.47 -15.75
CA LYS A 365 16.10 -9.47 -16.55
C LYS A 365 15.13 -10.31 -17.38
N ASP A 366 14.03 -10.73 -16.81
CA ASP A 366 13.00 -11.50 -17.50
C ASP A 366 12.31 -10.70 -18.62
N LEU A 367 12.00 -9.42 -18.37
CA LEU A 367 11.46 -8.53 -19.38
C LEU A 367 12.49 -8.24 -20.48
N THR A 368 13.78 -8.13 -20.15
CA THR A 368 14.87 -7.95 -21.12
C THR A 368 15.01 -9.16 -22.02
N LEU A 369 14.91 -10.37 -21.47
CA LEU A 369 14.89 -11.61 -22.27
C LEU A 369 13.74 -11.61 -23.27
N ILE A 370 12.54 -11.26 -22.82
CA ILE A 370 11.35 -11.22 -23.72
C ILE A 370 11.52 -10.15 -24.80
N ALA A 371 11.99 -8.95 -24.43
CA ALA A 371 12.11 -7.82 -25.33
C ALA A 371 13.20 -7.97 -26.40
N PHE A 372 14.34 -8.56 -26.03
CA PHE A 372 15.57 -8.52 -26.84
C PHE A 372 16.21 -9.90 -27.08
N GLY A 373 15.70 -10.95 -26.46
CA GLY A 373 16.23 -12.31 -26.60
C GLY A 373 17.54 -12.58 -25.86
N THR A 374 17.93 -11.68 -24.95
CA THR A 374 19.12 -11.80 -24.11
C THR A 374 18.76 -11.53 -22.65
N ASP A 375 19.36 -12.27 -21.74
CA ASP A 375 19.23 -12.06 -20.31
C ASP A 375 20.46 -11.36 -19.70
N GLU A 376 21.36 -10.85 -20.53
CA GLU A 376 22.47 -10.01 -20.08
C GLU A 376 21.93 -8.74 -19.45
N SER A 377 21.93 -8.71 -18.13
CA SER A 377 21.51 -7.55 -17.35
C SER A 377 22.58 -6.47 -17.37
N ILE A 378 22.17 -5.24 -17.60
CA ILE A 378 23.02 -4.05 -17.55
C ILE A 378 23.48 -3.73 -16.10
N ILE A 379 22.92 -4.43 -15.10
CA ILE A 379 23.17 -4.18 -13.67
C ILE A 379 23.33 -5.53 -12.94
N GLU A 380 24.45 -5.75 -12.26
CA GLU A 380 24.68 -6.90 -11.37
C GLU A 380 24.09 -6.64 -9.98
N PHE A 381 23.30 -7.60 -9.47
CA PHE A 381 22.73 -7.56 -8.12
C PHE A 381 22.93 -8.89 -7.39
N LYS A 382 23.18 -8.82 -6.09
CA LYS A 382 23.29 -10.01 -5.24
C LYS A 382 21.94 -10.42 -4.67
N PRO A 383 21.58 -11.71 -4.69
CA PRO A 383 20.35 -12.21 -4.07
C PRO A 383 20.40 -12.07 -2.55
N VAL A 384 19.25 -11.76 -1.94
CA VAL A 384 19.16 -11.43 -0.50
C VAL A 384 18.93 -12.69 0.37
N THR A 385 18.25 -13.73 -0.13
CA THR A 385 18.03 -14.97 0.60
C THR A 385 18.02 -16.18 -0.31
N LYS A 386 18.48 -17.35 0.21
CA LYS A 386 18.51 -18.65 -0.51
C LYS A 386 17.13 -19.05 -1.05
N ARG A 387 16.07 -18.75 -0.34
CA ARG A 387 14.69 -19.06 -0.72
C ARG A 387 14.17 -18.18 -1.87
N GLN A 388 14.54 -16.90 -1.88
CA GLN A 388 14.23 -16.01 -3.00
C GLN A 388 14.91 -16.49 -4.27
N GLU A 389 16.18 -16.97 -4.17
CA GLU A 389 16.92 -17.57 -5.28
C GLU A 389 16.20 -18.78 -5.88
N GLU A 390 15.68 -19.70 -5.06
CA GLU A 390 15.00 -20.91 -5.52
C GLU A 390 13.69 -20.57 -6.25
N THR A 391 12.88 -19.65 -5.72
CA THR A 391 11.60 -19.24 -6.34
C THR A 391 11.83 -18.48 -7.64
N VAL A 392 12.78 -17.56 -7.67
CA VAL A 392 13.20 -16.82 -8.87
C VAL A 392 13.73 -17.79 -9.93
N SER A 393 14.61 -18.72 -9.55
CA SER A 393 15.20 -19.71 -10.47
C SER A 393 14.13 -20.59 -11.13
N SER A 394 13.13 -21.04 -10.37
CA SER A 394 12.03 -21.85 -10.92
C SER A 394 11.18 -21.06 -11.93
N GLY A 395 10.74 -19.84 -11.55
CA GLY A 395 9.93 -18.99 -12.43
C GLY A 395 10.67 -18.57 -13.70
N ARG A 396 11.99 -18.35 -13.62
CA ARG A 396 12.83 -18.04 -14.77
C ARG A 396 13.02 -19.23 -15.71
N LYS A 397 13.18 -20.44 -15.18
CA LYS A 397 13.27 -21.66 -16.00
C LYS A 397 11.99 -21.88 -16.81
N GLU A 398 10.84 -21.71 -16.17
CA GLU A 398 9.54 -21.79 -16.85
C GLU A 398 9.42 -20.73 -17.95
N LEU A 399 9.75 -19.47 -17.66
CA LEU A 399 9.71 -18.40 -18.64
C LEU A 399 10.64 -18.65 -19.83
N LYS A 400 11.89 -19.06 -19.59
CA LYS A 400 12.85 -19.41 -20.66
C LYS A 400 12.34 -20.55 -21.53
N HIS A 401 11.74 -21.56 -20.92
CA HIS A 401 11.13 -22.67 -21.64
C HIS A 401 10.01 -22.17 -22.55
N ASP A 402 9.03 -21.44 -22.02
CA ASP A 402 7.92 -20.90 -22.78
C ASP A 402 8.37 -19.99 -23.93
N TYR A 403 9.37 -19.14 -23.69
CA TYR A 403 9.97 -18.27 -24.72
C TYR A 403 10.59 -19.09 -25.86
N HIS A 404 11.37 -20.10 -25.56
CA HIS A 404 12.03 -20.94 -26.57
C HIS A 404 11.06 -21.82 -27.33
N GLU A 405 10.07 -22.42 -26.67
CA GLU A 405 9.01 -23.21 -27.35
C GLU A 405 8.20 -22.33 -28.29
N THR A 406 7.80 -21.12 -27.88
CA THR A 406 7.11 -20.17 -28.74
C THR A 406 7.96 -19.82 -29.96
N LEU A 407 9.26 -19.56 -29.79
CA LEU A 407 10.16 -19.26 -30.91
C LEU A 407 10.34 -20.43 -31.86
N LYS A 408 10.44 -21.68 -31.37
CA LYS A 408 10.51 -22.87 -32.22
C LYS A 408 9.29 -22.98 -33.13
N ILE A 409 8.10 -22.83 -32.56
CA ILE A 409 6.84 -22.89 -33.31
C ILE A 409 6.79 -21.79 -34.37
N ILE A 410 7.13 -20.54 -34.01
CA ILE A 410 7.11 -19.40 -34.94
C ILE A 410 8.11 -19.58 -36.09
N LYS A 411 9.29 -20.15 -35.82
CA LYS A 411 10.34 -20.36 -36.82
C LYS A 411 10.18 -21.65 -37.64
N GLY A 412 9.18 -22.46 -37.34
CA GLY A 412 8.94 -23.73 -38.01
C GLY A 412 10.04 -24.78 -37.80
N LYS A 413 10.69 -24.77 -36.63
CA LYS A 413 11.77 -25.70 -36.27
C LYS A 413 11.31 -26.66 -35.19
#